data_c735b82b98b5a75bac9a18f275b63b00
#
_entry.id   c735b82b98b5a75bac9a18f275b63b00
#
_cell.length_a   1.000
_cell.length_b   1.000
_cell.length_c   1.000
_cell.angle_alpha   90.00
_cell.angle_beta   90.00
_cell.angle_gamma   90.00
#
_symmetry.space_group_name_H-M   'P 1'
#
loop_
_entity.id
_entity.type
_entity.pdbx_description
1 polymer ?
#
loop_
_entity_poly.entity_id
_entity_poly.type
_entity_poly.pdbx_seq_one_letter_code
_entity_poly.pdbx_strand_id
1 'polypeptide(L)'
;MPKENFYNLPEKKRNLILEAIKKEFEEHSIKDASVKDIVEALGISRGSFYTYFKNLEESYFTILERETIEFHEIFLKLFRRENGNLFKALDFFGQELARELFKKEKYALYKNRYLYWTPDLAALWREFHMENRHVNSLEMDVAFKQVEDGRMKEFMHYIKAVVHELIRRSFLENWSQVIFLEHYEKQISWVKYGLKDILE
;
A
#
# COMPACT_ATOMS: atom_id res chain seq x y z
N MET A 1 -7.71 14.03 6.11
CA MET A 1 -9.04 13.34 6.20
C MET A 1 -10.08 14.07 5.38
N PRO A 2 -11.01 13.34 4.74
CA PRO A 2 -12.18 13.97 4.17
C PRO A 2 -12.86 14.88 5.19
N LYS A 3 -13.42 15.98 4.71
CA LYS A 3 -14.05 16.98 5.56
C LYS A 3 -15.33 16.43 6.21
N GLU A 4 -15.75 17.01 7.32
CA GLU A 4 -16.95 16.62 8.06
C GLU A 4 -18.19 16.49 7.15
N ASN A 5 -18.34 17.40 6.20
CA ASN A 5 -19.43 17.36 5.21
C ASN A 5 -19.50 16.05 4.41
N PHE A 6 -18.37 15.37 4.20
CA PHE A 6 -18.34 14.08 3.54
C PHE A 6 -18.94 12.99 4.44
N TYR A 7 -18.59 12.99 5.70
CA TYR A 7 -19.10 12.00 6.67
C TYR A 7 -20.58 12.19 6.99
N ASN A 8 -21.07 13.43 6.90
CA ASN A 8 -22.48 13.76 7.11
C ASN A 8 -23.38 13.38 5.91
N LEU A 9 -22.80 12.91 4.79
CA LEU A 9 -23.59 12.42 3.66
C LEU A 9 -24.29 11.10 4.00
N PRO A 10 -25.50 10.87 3.44
CA PRO A 10 -26.10 9.55 3.45
C PRO A 10 -25.14 8.50 2.89
N GLU A 11 -25.07 7.32 3.51
CA GLU A 11 -24.14 6.26 3.17
C GLU A 11 -24.14 5.93 1.67
N LYS A 12 -25.32 5.83 1.07
CA LYS A 12 -25.47 5.57 -0.36
C LYS A 12 -24.74 6.60 -1.22
N LYS A 13 -24.87 7.89 -0.87
CA LYS A 13 -24.21 8.98 -1.61
C LYS A 13 -22.70 8.97 -1.38
N ARG A 14 -22.26 8.71 -0.16
CA ARG A 14 -20.85 8.59 0.18
C ARG A 14 -20.19 7.45 -0.61
N ASN A 15 -20.84 6.28 -0.66
CA ASN A 15 -20.35 5.14 -1.42
C ASN A 15 -20.27 5.43 -2.93
N LEU A 16 -21.26 6.11 -3.52
CA LEU A 16 -21.19 6.52 -4.93
C LEU A 16 -19.98 7.43 -5.21
N ILE A 17 -19.69 8.37 -4.31
CA ILE A 17 -18.51 9.24 -4.44
C ILE A 17 -17.22 8.43 -4.37
N LEU A 18 -17.10 7.54 -3.39
CA LEU A 18 -15.91 6.69 -3.22
C LEU A 18 -15.70 5.77 -4.42
N GLU A 19 -16.76 5.17 -4.97
CA GLU A 19 -16.64 4.32 -6.16
C GLU A 19 -16.21 5.10 -7.41
N ALA A 20 -16.71 6.33 -7.61
CA ALA A 20 -16.26 7.17 -8.72
C ALA A 20 -14.78 7.56 -8.58
N ILE A 21 -14.34 7.92 -7.37
CA ILE A 21 -12.94 8.24 -7.09
C ILE A 21 -12.06 7.00 -7.28
N LYS A 22 -12.48 5.84 -6.77
CA LYS A 22 -11.77 4.57 -6.95
C LYS A 22 -11.57 4.26 -8.42
N LYS A 23 -12.64 4.34 -9.21
CA LYS A 23 -12.59 4.08 -10.65
C LYS A 23 -11.59 4.98 -11.37
N GLU A 24 -11.58 6.27 -11.05
CA GLU A 24 -10.60 7.22 -11.60
C GLU A 24 -9.16 6.76 -11.32
N PHE A 25 -8.84 6.32 -10.09
CA PHE A 25 -7.51 5.87 -9.72
C PHE A 25 -7.19 4.43 -10.15
N GLU A 26 -8.16 3.65 -10.58
CA GLU A 26 -7.94 2.38 -11.27
C GLU A 26 -7.56 2.58 -12.73
N GLU A 27 -8.18 3.57 -13.39
CA GLU A 27 -7.97 3.89 -14.80
C GLU A 27 -6.76 4.80 -15.04
N HIS A 28 -6.47 5.70 -14.10
CA HIS A 28 -5.43 6.71 -14.21
C HIS A 28 -4.47 6.70 -13.01
N SER A 29 -3.20 7.01 -13.28
CA SER A 29 -2.26 7.29 -12.19
C SER A 29 -2.64 8.59 -11.48
N ILE A 30 -2.18 8.78 -10.23
CA ILE A 30 -2.41 10.05 -9.50
C ILE A 30 -1.92 11.28 -10.28
N LYS A 31 -0.94 11.10 -11.15
CA LYS A 31 -0.39 12.17 -11.99
C LYS A 31 -1.33 12.57 -13.12
N ASP A 32 -2.09 11.61 -13.65
CA ASP A 32 -2.95 11.77 -14.83
C ASP A 32 -4.42 11.93 -14.44
N ALA A 33 -4.80 11.50 -13.24
CA ALA A 33 -6.15 11.60 -12.70
C ALA A 33 -6.59 13.07 -12.49
N SER A 34 -7.87 13.33 -12.62
CA SER A 34 -8.39 14.68 -12.48
C SER A 34 -9.70 14.80 -11.69
N VAL A 35 -9.82 15.89 -10.92
CA VAL A 35 -11.10 16.23 -10.26
C VAL A 35 -12.21 16.42 -11.28
N LYS A 36 -11.87 16.84 -12.51
CA LYS A 36 -12.87 17.06 -13.57
C LYS A 36 -13.59 15.76 -13.91
N ASP A 37 -12.84 14.69 -14.16
CA ASP A 37 -13.39 13.40 -14.57
C ASP A 37 -14.24 12.78 -13.44
N ILE A 38 -13.77 12.91 -12.19
CA ILE A 38 -14.53 12.47 -11.00
C ILE A 38 -15.88 13.18 -10.90
N VAL A 39 -15.91 14.51 -11.05
CA VAL A 39 -17.16 15.27 -10.87
C VAL A 39 -18.11 15.09 -12.06
N GLU A 40 -17.60 14.92 -13.27
CA GLU A 40 -18.39 14.57 -14.45
C GLU A 40 -19.06 13.21 -14.29
N ALA A 41 -18.31 12.19 -13.83
CA ALA A 41 -18.86 10.86 -13.55
C ALA A 41 -19.95 10.88 -12.48
N LEU A 42 -19.87 11.80 -11.50
CA LEU A 42 -20.82 11.93 -10.41
C LEU A 42 -22.00 12.88 -10.74
N GLY A 43 -21.91 13.67 -11.80
CA GLY A 43 -22.89 14.71 -12.10
C GLY A 43 -22.97 15.83 -11.04
N ILE A 44 -21.84 16.14 -10.39
CA ILE A 44 -21.76 17.19 -9.35
C ILE A 44 -20.85 18.35 -9.79
N SER A 45 -20.95 19.49 -9.11
CA SER A 45 -20.06 20.61 -9.36
C SER A 45 -18.65 20.36 -8.80
N ARG A 46 -17.63 20.98 -9.41
CA ARG A 46 -16.27 20.98 -8.88
C ARG A 46 -16.20 21.55 -7.45
N GLY A 47 -17.02 22.58 -7.15
CA GLY A 47 -17.15 23.12 -5.81
C GLY A 47 -17.63 22.09 -4.80
N SER A 48 -18.57 21.20 -5.20
CA SER A 48 -19.04 20.11 -4.33
C SER A 48 -17.92 19.13 -3.95
N PHE A 49 -17.01 18.80 -4.88
CA PHE A 49 -15.85 17.97 -4.58
C PHE A 49 -15.01 18.59 -3.46
N TYR A 50 -14.70 19.89 -3.56
CA TYR A 50 -13.89 20.57 -2.56
C TYR A 50 -14.61 20.85 -1.24
N THR A 51 -15.93 20.62 -1.14
CA THR A 51 -16.60 20.57 0.16
C THR A 51 -16.34 19.26 0.90
N TYR A 52 -15.89 18.21 0.19
CA TYR A 52 -15.63 16.87 0.73
C TYR A 52 -14.14 16.61 0.95
N PHE A 53 -13.29 17.01 -0.01
CA PHE A 53 -11.85 16.77 -0.01
C PHE A 53 -11.07 18.09 -0.15
N LYS A 54 -9.89 18.14 0.47
CA LYS A 54 -8.99 19.29 0.37
C LYS A 54 -8.43 19.42 -1.05
N ASN A 55 -8.01 18.31 -1.62
CA ASN A 55 -7.38 18.18 -2.93
C ASN A 55 -7.57 16.77 -3.49
N LEU A 56 -7.01 16.52 -4.68
CA LEU A 56 -7.06 15.22 -5.34
C LEU A 56 -6.28 14.16 -4.56
N GLU A 57 -5.13 14.51 -3.99
CA GLU A 57 -4.28 13.61 -3.21
C GLU A 57 -5.00 13.10 -1.96
N GLU A 58 -5.75 13.94 -1.25
CA GLU A 58 -6.54 13.51 -0.10
C GLU A 58 -7.61 12.49 -0.51
N SER A 59 -8.28 12.70 -1.65
CA SER A 59 -9.25 11.74 -2.17
C SER A 59 -8.59 10.41 -2.57
N TYR A 60 -7.40 10.46 -3.15
CA TYR A 60 -6.58 9.29 -3.47
C TYR A 60 -6.19 8.51 -2.22
N PHE A 61 -5.68 9.19 -1.21
CA PHE A 61 -5.29 8.57 0.04
C PHE A 61 -6.47 7.94 0.79
N THR A 62 -7.64 8.56 0.71
CA THR A 62 -8.88 8.00 1.26
C THR A 62 -9.23 6.67 0.60
N ILE A 63 -9.06 6.56 -0.72
CA ILE A 63 -9.28 5.29 -1.43
C ILE A 63 -8.19 4.27 -1.09
N LEU A 64 -6.93 4.67 -1.05
CA LEU A 64 -5.86 3.75 -0.67
C LEU A 64 -6.06 3.18 0.74
N GLU A 65 -6.41 4.01 1.72
CA GLU A 65 -6.68 3.58 3.10
C GLU A 65 -7.85 2.59 3.17
N ARG A 66 -8.89 2.82 2.37
CA ARG A 66 -10.08 1.95 2.33
C ARG A 66 -9.84 0.63 1.60
N GLU A 67 -9.18 0.67 0.45
CA GLU A 67 -9.16 -0.43 -0.52
C GLU A 67 -7.88 -1.26 -0.45
N THR A 68 -6.78 -0.69 0.08
CA THR A 68 -5.50 -1.37 0.15
C THR A 68 -5.12 -1.70 1.59
N ILE A 69 -4.34 -2.76 1.74
CA ILE A 69 -3.76 -3.13 3.03
C ILE A 69 -2.29 -2.67 3.03
N GLU A 70 -1.85 -2.08 4.12
CA GLU A 70 -0.43 -1.82 4.32
C GLU A 70 0.29 -3.16 4.56
N PHE A 71 1.21 -3.52 3.67
CA PHE A 71 1.85 -4.84 3.70
C PHE A 71 2.68 -5.09 4.96
N HIS A 72 3.15 -4.02 5.59
CA HIS A 72 3.80 -4.16 6.89
C HIS A 72 2.84 -4.69 7.98
N GLU A 73 1.54 -4.39 7.91
CA GLU A 73 0.56 -4.95 8.85
C GLU A 73 0.39 -6.46 8.67
N ILE A 74 0.38 -6.94 7.41
CA ILE A 74 0.37 -8.38 7.12
C ILE A 74 1.61 -9.02 7.73
N PHE A 75 2.79 -8.42 7.47
CA PHE A 75 4.05 -8.92 8.00
C PHE A 75 4.07 -8.98 9.53
N LEU A 76 3.63 -7.91 10.21
CA LEU A 76 3.59 -7.87 11.67
C LEU A 76 2.68 -8.93 12.28
N LYS A 77 1.51 -9.17 11.68
CA LYS A 77 0.60 -10.25 12.11
C LYS A 77 1.28 -11.60 12.01
N LEU A 78 1.98 -11.86 10.91
CA LEU A 78 2.72 -13.09 10.70
C LEU A 78 3.92 -13.21 11.66
N PHE A 79 4.66 -12.14 11.86
CA PHE A 79 5.80 -12.13 12.79
C PHE A 79 5.39 -12.45 14.23
N ARG A 80 4.26 -11.87 14.70
CA ARG A 80 3.67 -12.22 16.00
C ARG A 80 3.21 -13.67 16.05
N ARG A 81 2.53 -14.16 15.01
CA ARG A 81 2.07 -15.56 14.90
C ARG A 81 3.22 -16.56 14.98
N GLU A 82 4.34 -16.24 14.39
CA GLU A 82 5.55 -17.08 14.39
C GLU A 82 6.47 -16.82 15.59
N ASN A 83 5.96 -16.22 16.68
CA ASN A 83 6.68 -15.94 17.91
C ASN A 83 7.99 -15.16 17.69
N GLY A 84 7.99 -14.20 16.78
CA GLY A 84 9.17 -13.39 16.44
C GLY A 84 10.18 -14.09 15.53
N ASN A 85 9.87 -15.25 14.98
CA ASN A 85 10.73 -15.91 14.01
C ASN A 85 10.63 -15.22 12.65
N LEU A 86 11.61 -14.35 12.38
CA LEU A 86 11.68 -13.51 11.20
C LEU A 86 11.58 -14.30 9.89
N PHE A 87 12.37 -15.36 9.75
CA PHE A 87 12.44 -16.10 8.49
C PHE A 87 11.18 -16.91 8.22
N LYS A 88 10.56 -17.50 9.24
CA LYS A 88 9.25 -18.12 9.09
C LYS A 88 8.17 -17.11 8.72
N ALA A 89 8.19 -15.94 9.34
CA ALA A 89 7.25 -14.88 8.99
C ALA A 89 7.42 -14.42 7.53
N LEU A 90 8.66 -14.30 7.03
CA LEU A 90 8.94 -13.98 5.63
C LEU A 90 8.46 -15.07 4.67
N ASP A 91 8.59 -16.37 5.02
CA ASP A 91 8.10 -17.46 4.17
C ASP A 91 6.58 -17.39 3.94
N PHE A 92 5.81 -17.12 5.01
CA PHE A 92 4.36 -16.94 4.88
C PHE A 92 3.97 -15.61 4.24
N PHE A 93 4.78 -14.58 4.47
CA PHE A 93 4.49 -13.24 3.98
C PHE A 93 4.41 -13.18 2.46
N GLY A 94 5.31 -13.87 1.74
CA GLY A 94 5.29 -13.92 0.28
C GLY A 94 3.95 -14.40 -0.29
N GLN A 95 3.37 -15.44 0.31
CA GLN A 95 2.08 -16.00 -0.12
C GLN A 95 0.92 -15.04 0.14
N GLU A 96 0.86 -14.45 1.35
CA GLU A 96 -0.18 -13.48 1.70
C GLU A 96 -0.07 -12.20 0.85
N LEU A 97 1.16 -11.73 0.64
CA LEU A 97 1.46 -10.58 -0.21
C LEU A 97 1.01 -10.83 -1.66
N ALA A 98 1.40 -11.98 -2.24
CA ALA A 98 0.99 -12.34 -3.59
C ALA A 98 -0.54 -12.45 -3.72
N ARG A 99 -1.19 -13.07 -2.73
CA ARG A 99 -2.65 -13.19 -2.72
C ARG A 99 -3.33 -11.82 -2.71
N GLU A 100 -2.81 -10.86 -1.95
CA GLU A 100 -3.38 -9.52 -1.87
C GLU A 100 -3.11 -8.69 -3.13
N LEU A 101 -1.86 -8.65 -3.61
CA LEU A 101 -1.45 -7.87 -4.78
C LEU A 101 -2.18 -8.25 -6.07
N PHE A 102 -2.46 -9.55 -6.24
CA PHE A 102 -3.05 -10.07 -7.48
C PHE A 102 -4.57 -10.28 -7.40
N LYS A 103 -5.23 -9.75 -6.38
CA LYS A 103 -6.69 -9.66 -6.34
C LYS A 103 -7.18 -8.81 -7.51
N LYS A 104 -8.03 -9.40 -8.36
CA LYS A 104 -8.51 -8.77 -9.60
C LYS A 104 -9.10 -7.38 -9.36
N GLU A 105 -9.92 -7.26 -8.31
CA GLU A 105 -10.62 -6.03 -7.93
C GLU A 105 -9.73 -4.93 -7.37
N LYS A 106 -8.48 -5.23 -7.06
CA LYS A 106 -7.52 -4.29 -6.45
C LYS A 106 -6.25 -4.11 -7.28
N TYR A 107 -6.07 -4.96 -8.29
CA TYR A 107 -4.82 -5.03 -9.06
C TYR A 107 -4.45 -3.68 -9.70
N ALA A 108 -5.41 -3.02 -10.35
CA ALA A 108 -5.17 -1.75 -11.02
C ALA A 108 -4.75 -0.65 -10.02
N LEU A 109 -5.42 -0.58 -8.87
CA LEU A 109 -5.10 0.38 -7.81
C LEU A 109 -3.69 0.15 -7.22
N TYR A 110 -3.33 -1.11 -6.93
CA TYR A 110 -1.97 -1.45 -6.48
C TYR A 110 -0.93 -1.14 -7.55
N LYS A 111 -1.20 -1.52 -8.81
CA LYS A 111 -0.30 -1.21 -9.93
C LYS A 111 -0.01 0.29 -10.03
N ASN A 112 -1.05 1.12 -10.04
CA ASN A 112 -0.90 2.57 -10.10
C ASN A 112 -0.17 3.11 -8.87
N ARG A 113 -0.48 2.63 -7.67
CA ARG A 113 0.23 2.99 -6.45
C ARG A 113 1.73 2.69 -6.55
N TYR A 114 2.13 1.49 -6.93
CA TYR A 114 3.54 1.09 -6.90
C TYR A 114 4.38 1.59 -8.08
N LEU A 115 3.77 1.83 -9.24
CA LEU A 115 4.49 2.37 -10.39
C LEU A 115 4.67 3.90 -10.33
N TYR A 116 3.73 4.62 -9.72
CA TYR A 116 3.71 6.10 -9.73
C TYR A 116 3.89 6.74 -8.35
N TRP A 117 4.33 5.96 -7.36
CA TRP A 117 4.61 6.48 -6.03
C TRP A 117 5.90 7.29 -6.01
N THR A 118 5.81 8.56 -5.64
CA THR A 118 6.94 9.48 -5.57
C THR A 118 7.32 9.80 -4.12
N PRO A 119 8.54 10.33 -3.85
CA PRO A 119 8.90 10.82 -2.53
C PRO A 119 7.96 11.89 -1.98
N ASP A 120 7.44 12.76 -2.86
CA ASP A 120 6.47 13.80 -2.48
C ASP A 120 5.12 13.20 -2.04
N LEU A 121 4.61 12.23 -2.81
CA LEU A 121 3.41 11.47 -2.40
C LEU A 121 3.64 10.72 -1.09
N ALA A 122 4.83 10.18 -0.87
CA ALA A 122 5.17 9.52 0.39
C ALA A 122 5.19 10.49 1.57
N ALA A 123 5.61 11.75 1.36
CA ALA A 123 5.55 12.80 2.38
C ALA A 123 4.10 13.17 2.71
N LEU A 124 3.28 13.45 1.67
CA LEU A 124 1.85 13.75 1.83
C LEU A 124 1.06 12.60 2.47
N TRP A 125 1.39 11.35 2.14
CA TRP A 125 0.80 10.16 2.76
C TRP A 125 1.10 10.09 4.26
N ARG A 126 2.34 10.39 4.67
CA ARG A 126 2.69 10.47 6.10
C ARG A 126 1.91 11.58 6.81
N GLU A 127 1.79 12.77 6.20
CA GLU A 127 0.99 13.86 6.75
C GLU A 127 -0.48 13.46 6.91
N PHE A 128 -1.07 12.84 5.88
CA PHE A 128 -2.43 12.32 5.91
C PHE A 128 -2.65 11.36 7.08
N HIS A 129 -1.74 10.43 7.35
CA HIS A 129 -1.84 9.52 8.48
C HIS A 129 -1.58 10.19 9.84
N MET A 130 -0.70 11.17 9.90
CA MET A 130 -0.46 11.92 11.15
C MET A 130 -1.67 12.75 11.56
N GLU A 131 -2.35 13.38 10.61
CA GLU A 131 -3.60 14.11 10.85
C GLU A 131 -4.75 13.18 11.28
N ASN A 132 -4.74 11.96 10.78
CA ASN A 132 -5.80 10.98 11.01
C ASN A 132 -5.64 10.16 12.30
N ARG A 133 -4.46 10.25 12.95
CA ARG A 133 -4.11 9.56 14.20
C ARG A 133 -4.83 8.23 14.43
N HIS A 134 -4.86 7.37 13.46
CA HIS A 134 -5.20 5.96 13.69
C HIS A 134 -3.91 5.19 13.94
N VAL A 135 -3.72 4.86 15.13
CA VAL A 135 -2.83 4.06 15.99
C VAL A 135 -1.91 3.02 15.31
N ASN A 136 -2.09 2.69 14.01
CA ASN A 136 -1.40 1.54 13.41
C ASN A 136 0.08 1.77 13.06
N SER A 137 0.51 3.01 12.82
CA SER A 137 1.94 3.28 12.59
C SER A 137 2.77 3.20 13.88
N LEU A 138 2.15 3.46 15.04
CA LEU A 138 2.77 3.29 16.35
C LEU A 138 3.01 1.83 16.72
N GLU A 139 2.19 0.90 16.23
CA GLU A 139 2.37 -0.54 16.53
C GLU A 139 3.60 -1.13 15.84
N MET A 140 3.97 -0.64 14.66
CA MET A 140 5.19 -1.08 14.00
C MET A 140 6.43 -0.62 14.76
N ASP A 141 6.45 0.64 15.18
CA ASP A 141 7.52 1.19 16.04
C ASP A 141 7.60 0.47 17.39
N VAL A 142 6.47 0.06 17.97
CA VAL A 142 6.44 -0.67 19.24
C VAL A 142 6.90 -2.12 19.09
N ALA A 143 6.46 -2.83 18.04
CA ALA A 143 6.89 -4.21 17.79
C ALA A 143 8.40 -4.28 17.48
N PHE A 144 8.96 -3.26 16.80
CA PHE A 144 10.40 -3.16 16.54
C PHE A 144 11.18 -2.42 17.64
N LYS A 145 10.56 -1.60 18.48
CA LYS A 145 11.19 -1.03 19.68
C LYS A 145 11.57 -2.07 20.73
N GLN A 146 10.92 -3.25 20.71
CA GLN A 146 11.33 -4.38 21.53
C GLN A 146 12.61 -5.06 21.02
N VAL A 147 13.06 -4.72 19.80
CA VAL A 147 14.36 -5.13 19.27
C VAL A 147 15.30 -3.94 19.38
N GLU A 148 15.92 -3.78 20.53
CA GLU A 148 16.89 -2.70 20.82
C GLU A 148 18.15 -2.72 19.95
N ASP A 149 18.30 -3.73 19.07
CA ASP A 149 19.46 -3.87 18.20
C ASP A 149 19.29 -3.05 16.91
N GLY A 150 20.08 -1.98 16.76
CA GLY A 150 20.14 -1.15 15.56
C GLY A 150 20.37 -1.96 14.26
N ARG A 151 21.05 -3.10 14.34
CA ARG A 151 21.26 -4.03 13.21
C ARG A 151 19.96 -4.64 12.70
N MET A 152 19.03 -4.98 13.57
CA MET A 152 17.73 -5.50 13.16
C MET A 152 16.90 -4.42 12.43
N LYS A 153 16.98 -3.18 12.86
CA LYS A 153 16.30 -2.07 12.19
C LYS A 153 16.85 -1.87 10.76
N GLU A 154 18.15 -1.88 10.59
CA GLU A 154 18.81 -1.80 9.28
C GLU A 154 18.44 -3.00 8.40
N PHE A 155 18.44 -4.19 8.96
CA PHE A 155 18.04 -5.40 8.25
C PHE A 155 16.59 -5.33 7.76
N MET A 156 15.67 -4.82 8.59
CA MET A 156 14.27 -4.63 8.21
C MET A 156 14.10 -3.57 7.11
N HIS A 157 14.90 -2.50 7.12
CA HIS A 157 14.93 -1.54 6.03
C HIS A 157 15.39 -2.19 4.72
N TYR A 158 16.40 -3.04 4.78
CA TYR A 158 16.86 -3.81 3.62
C TYR A 158 15.78 -4.75 3.08
N ILE A 159 15.15 -5.55 3.93
CA ILE A 159 14.03 -6.43 3.53
C ILE A 159 12.90 -5.64 2.90
N LYS A 160 12.53 -4.52 3.51
CA LYS A 160 11.50 -3.62 2.95
C LYS A 160 11.87 -3.15 1.54
N ALA A 161 13.11 -2.74 1.31
CA ALA A 161 13.58 -2.30 0.01
C ALA A 161 13.51 -3.42 -1.04
N VAL A 162 13.95 -4.64 -0.69
CA VAL A 162 13.86 -5.82 -1.55
C VAL A 162 12.41 -6.12 -1.93
N VAL A 163 11.51 -6.17 -0.95
CA VAL A 163 10.09 -6.47 -1.19
C VAL A 163 9.41 -5.39 -2.04
N HIS A 164 9.67 -4.12 -1.76
CA HIS A 164 9.11 -3.02 -2.55
C HIS A 164 9.58 -3.06 -4.00
N GLU A 165 10.84 -3.38 -4.24
CA GLU A 165 11.36 -3.52 -5.61
C GLU A 165 10.73 -4.72 -6.33
N LEU A 166 10.55 -5.86 -5.66
CA LEU A 166 9.83 -7.00 -6.22
C LEU A 166 8.39 -6.65 -6.63
N ILE A 167 7.66 -5.93 -5.76
CA ILE A 167 6.31 -5.47 -6.05
C ILE A 167 6.32 -4.54 -7.27
N ARG A 168 7.21 -3.55 -7.29
CA ARG A 168 7.32 -2.60 -8.41
C ARG A 168 7.63 -3.33 -9.72
N ARG A 169 8.59 -4.25 -9.73
CA ARG A 169 8.95 -5.05 -10.90
C ARG A 169 7.81 -5.94 -11.36
N SER A 170 7.06 -6.55 -10.45
CA SER A 170 5.94 -7.40 -10.82
C SER A 170 4.89 -6.67 -11.65
N PHE A 171 4.62 -5.40 -11.34
CA PHE A 171 3.71 -4.57 -12.12
C PHE A 171 4.33 -4.02 -13.40
N LEU A 172 5.61 -3.65 -13.37
CA LEU A 172 6.33 -3.13 -14.53
C LEU A 172 6.49 -4.20 -15.63
N GLU A 173 6.85 -5.41 -15.23
CA GLU A 173 7.12 -6.54 -16.10
C GLU A 173 5.87 -7.43 -16.33
N ASN A 174 4.71 -7.03 -15.76
CA ASN A 174 3.43 -7.75 -15.85
C ASN A 174 3.54 -9.23 -15.44
N TRP A 175 4.17 -9.50 -14.30
CA TRP A 175 4.27 -10.85 -13.76
C TRP A 175 2.90 -11.41 -13.37
N SER A 176 2.78 -12.73 -13.44
CA SER A 176 1.70 -13.45 -12.78
C SER A 176 2.00 -13.61 -11.29
N GLN A 177 0.98 -13.98 -10.52
CA GLN A 177 1.14 -14.30 -9.10
C GLN A 177 2.21 -15.39 -8.88
N VAL A 178 2.28 -16.39 -9.76
CA VAL A 178 3.26 -17.49 -9.69
C VAL A 178 4.66 -16.95 -9.90
N ILE A 179 4.90 -16.17 -10.95
CA ILE A 179 6.21 -15.56 -11.23
C ILE A 179 6.66 -14.65 -10.08
N PHE A 180 5.74 -13.87 -9.50
CA PHE A 180 6.05 -13.05 -8.34
C PHE A 180 6.54 -13.90 -7.15
N LEU A 181 5.84 -15.00 -6.85
CA LEU A 181 6.23 -15.91 -5.76
C LEU A 181 7.60 -16.54 -5.99
N GLU A 182 7.88 -17.03 -7.20
CA GLU A 182 9.18 -17.59 -7.55
C GLU A 182 10.32 -16.58 -7.31
N HIS A 183 10.15 -15.34 -7.76
CA HIS A 183 11.13 -14.28 -7.53
C HIS A 183 11.25 -13.91 -6.05
N TYR A 184 10.14 -13.86 -5.33
CA TYR A 184 10.13 -13.57 -3.90
C TYR A 184 10.88 -14.65 -3.11
N GLU A 185 10.53 -15.91 -3.29
CA GLU A 185 11.16 -17.05 -2.60
C GLU A 185 12.65 -17.12 -2.87
N LYS A 186 13.05 -16.91 -4.12
CA LYS A 186 14.45 -16.86 -4.54
C LYS A 186 15.23 -15.75 -3.81
N GLN A 187 14.69 -14.50 -3.79
CA GLN A 187 15.40 -13.41 -3.13
C GLN A 187 15.41 -13.54 -1.60
N ILE A 188 14.34 -14.06 -1.00
CA ILE A 188 14.32 -14.33 0.44
C ILE A 188 15.28 -15.47 0.80
N SER A 189 15.44 -16.48 -0.07
CA SER A 189 16.45 -17.53 0.16
C SER A 189 17.88 -16.96 0.17
N TRP A 190 18.20 -16.02 -0.71
CA TRP A 190 19.49 -15.33 -0.69
C TRP A 190 19.71 -14.53 0.60
N VAL A 191 18.67 -13.91 1.12
CA VAL A 191 18.75 -13.23 2.42
C VAL A 191 19.00 -14.20 3.56
N LYS A 192 18.42 -15.39 3.52
CA LYS A 192 18.57 -16.42 4.56
C LYS A 192 19.92 -17.11 4.55
N TYR A 193 20.38 -17.48 3.36
CA TYR A 193 21.49 -18.43 3.18
C TYR A 193 22.72 -17.80 2.52
N GLY A 194 22.58 -16.58 2.02
CA GLY A 194 23.62 -15.90 1.23
C GLY A 194 23.59 -16.31 -0.24
N LEU A 195 24.58 -15.83 -1.00
CA LEU A 195 24.67 -16.04 -2.45
C LEU A 195 25.63 -17.18 -2.83
N LYS A 196 26.08 -17.98 -1.89
CA LYS A 196 27.09 -19.03 -2.15
C LYS A 196 26.68 -19.95 -3.28
N ASP A 197 25.43 -20.41 -3.27
CA ASP A 197 24.89 -21.35 -4.26
C ASP A 197 24.72 -20.77 -5.67
N ILE A 198 24.98 -19.45 -5.86
CA ILE A 198 24.87 -18.78 -7.17
C ILE A 198 26.23 -18.57 -7.78
N LEU A 199 27.27 -18.56 -6.95
CA LEU A 199 28.65 -18.25 -7.34
C LEU A 199 29.50 -19.49 -7.58
N GLU A 200 28.98 -20.69 -7.26
CA GLU A 200 29.51 -22.00 -7.58
C GLU A 200 28.88 -22.54 -8.88
#